data_2f3c2eae7e0fd045a0780f469c375078
#
_entry.id   2f3c2eae7e0fd045a0780f469c375078
#
_cell.length_a   1.000
_cell.length_b   1.000
_cell.length_c   1.000
_cell.angle_alpha   90.00
_cell.angle_beta   90.00
_cell.angle_gamma   90.00
#
_symmetry.space_group_name_H-M   'P 1'
#
loop_
_entity.id
_entity.type
_entity.pdbx_description
1 polymer ?
#
loop_
_entity_poly.entity_id
_entity_poly.type
_entity_poly.pdbx_seq_one_letter_code
_entity_poly.pdbx_strand_id
1 'polypeptide(L)'
;NQVYDEWIVRDQGAMVRQLGFKPKEFAQMIIDKEGGADKAQQLFNSSSEMKSDYKQGVVPNESAGGNYSKILKNIFKNNYDFSDYARAATIYWPGNKIGHGREDIIKFWNALKNTLSDIKFSIEHIGYLEEADKNPKASIRWFLEGNHSKDTEEYGEKSNKNIFIMGIN
;
A
#
# COMPACT_ATOMS: atom_id res chain seq x y z
N ASN A 1 -16.56 21.93 -11.84
CA ASN A 1 -15.58 20.95 -11.38
C ASN A 1 -15.83 19.64 -12.13
N GLN A 2 -14.83 19.16 -12.87
CA GLN A 2 -14.87 17.88 -13.55
C GLN A 2 -13.91 16.93 -12.80
N VAL A 3 -14.36 15.70 -12.52
CA VAL A 3 -13.49 14.62 -12.05
C VAL A 3 -12.90 13.95 -13.29
N TYR A 4 -11.59 14.02 -13.44
CA TYR A 4 -10.89 13.40 -14.57
C TYR A 4 -10.35 12.01 -14.24
N ASP A 5 -10.12 11.73 -12.97
CA ASP A 5 -9.52 10.48 -12.51
C ASP A 5 -9.92 10.20 -11.06
N GLU A 6 -10.36 9.00 -10.75
CA GLU A 6 -10.75 8.57 -9.41
C GLU A 6 -10.08 7.23 -9.09
N TRP A 7 -9.34 7.21 -7.99
CA TRP A 7 -8.68 6.03 -7.49
C TRP A 7 -9.20 5.65 -6.12
N ILE A 8 -9.72 4.44 -6.00
CA ILE A 8 -10.26 3.93 -4.74
C ILE A 8 -9.46 2.70 -4.31
N VAL A 9 -8.85 2.78 -3.13
CA VAL A 9 -8.26 1.62 -2.45
C VAL A 9 -9.24 1.13 -1.39
N ARG A 10 -9.63 -0.14 -1.49
CA ARG A 10 -10.59 -0.76 -0.56
C ARG A 10 -9.92 -1.89 0.21
N ASP A 11 -10.15 -1.95 1.51
CA ASP A 11 -9.76 -3.10 2.33
C ASP A 11 -10.75 -4.27 2.11
N GLN A 12 -10.55 -4.98 1.02
CA GLN A 12 -11.37 -6.16 0.70
C GLN A 12 -11.23 -7.26 1.76
N GLY A 13 -10.05 -7.40 2.35
CA GLY A 13 -9.83 -8.37 3.42
C GLY A 13 -10.66 -8.10 4.66
N ALA A 14 -10.82 -6.83 5.05
CA ALA A 14 -11.71 -6.43 6.13
C ALA A 14 -13.17 -6.72 5.79
N MET A 15 -13.61 -6.37 4.57
CA MET A 15 -14.98 -6.63 4.12
C MET A 15 -15.32 -8.12 4.16
N VAL A 16 -14.45 -8.97 3.66
CA VAL A 16 -14.62 -10.44 3.66
C VAL A 16 -14.77 -10.98 5.08
N ARG A 17 -13.96 -10.48 6.02
CA ARG A 17 -14.05 -10.86 7.44
C ARG A 17 -15.34 -10.39 8.09
N GLN A 18 -15.80 -9.19 7.79
CA GLN A 18 -17.09 -8.66 8.29
C GLN A 18 -18.27 -9.48 7.79
N LEU A 19 -18.16 -10.07 6.60
CA LEU A 19 -19.16 -11.00 6.05
C LEU A 19 -19.05 -12.42 6.64
N GLY A 20 -18.12 -12.67 7.56
CA GLY A 20 -17.94 -13.95 8.24
C GLY A 20 -17.09 -14.96 7.52
N PHE A 21 -16.43 -14.57 6.42
CA PHE A 21 -15.53 -15.45 5.68
C PHE A 21 -14.07 -15.27 6.14
N LYS A 22 -13.28 -16.32 6.00
CA LYS A 22 -11.83 -16.20 6.06
C LYS A 22 -11.28 -15.77 4.70
N PRO A 23 -10.40 -14.75 4.62
CA PRO A 23 -9.92 -14.22 3.34
C PRO A 23 -9.31 -15.27 2.41
N LYS A 24 -8.57 -16.25 2.95
CA LYS A 24 -7.98 -17.35 2.16
C LYS A 24 -9.05 -18.26 1.54
N GLU A 25 -10.07 -18.63 2.31
CA GLU A 25 -11.17 -19.48 1.84
C GLU A 25 -12.01 -18.72 0.79
N PHE A 26 -12.25 -17.44 1.03
CA PHE A 26 -12.97 -16.60 0.06
C PHE A 26 -12.19 -16.44 -1.25
N ALA A 27 -10.87 -16.18 -1.17
CA ALA A 27 -10.02 -16.09 -2.35
C ALA A 27 -10.02 -17.40 -3.15
N GLN A 28 -9.93 -18.55 -2.47
CA GLN A 28 -10.02 -19.86 -3.13
C GLN A 28 -11.36 -20.06 -3.84
N MET A 29 -12.45 -19.69 -3.19
CA MET A 29 -13.80 -19.77 -3.79
C MET A 29 -13.91 -18.92 -5.08
N ILE A 30 -13.31 -17.73 -5.11
CA ILE A 30 -13.30 -16.89 -6.31
C ILE A 30 -12.45 -17.54 -7.42
N ILE A 31 -11.26 -18.03 -7.08
CA ILE A 31 -10.38 -18.75 -8.02
C ILE A 31 -11.08 -19.96 -8.64
N ASP A 32 -11.76 -20.75 -7.82
CA ASP A 32 -12.50 -21.94 -8.29
C ASP A 32 -13.66 -21.53 -9.22
N LYS A 33 -14.36 -20.44 -8.89
CA LYS A 33 -15.42 -19.88 -9.74
C LYS A 33 -14.91 -19.38 -11.10
N GLU A 34 -13.69 -18.89 -11.15
CA GLU A 34 -13.02 -18.45 -12.39
C GLU A 34 -12.44 -19.62 -13.20
N GLY A 35 -12.53 -20.84 -12.69
CA GLY A 35 -12.09 -22.07 -13.37
C GLY A 35 -10.68 -22.52 -12.97
N GLY A 36 -10.19 -22.09 -11.82
CA GLY A 36 -8.92 -22.49 -11.23
C GLY A 36 -7.81 -21.45 -11.37
N ALA A 37 -6.69 -21.69 -10.70
CA ALA A 37 -5.57 -20.76 -10.60
C ALA A 37 -4.96 -20.35 -11.96
N ASP A 38 -5.02 -21.24 -12.96
CA ASP A 38 -4.47 -20.96 -14.29
C ASP A 38 -5.35 -20.02 -15.12
N LYS A 39 -6.62 -19.90 -14.75
CA LYS A 39 -7.62 -19.03 -15.42
C LYS A 39 -7.92 -17.76 -14.65
N ALA A 40 -7.63 -17.74 -13.35
CA ALA A 40 -7.79 -16.56 -12.51
C ALA A 40 -6.89 -15.44 -13.02
N GLN A 41 -7.51 -14.32 -13.40
CA GLN A 41 -6.80 -13.19 -13.98
C GLN A 41 -6.37 -12.21 -12.90
N GLN A 42 -5.12 -11.79 -12.98
CA GLN A 42 -4.64 -10.63 -12.26
C GLN A 42 -5.07 -9.36 -13.00
N LEU A 43 -5.69 -8.40 -12.28
CA LEU A 43 -6.19 -7.14 -12.86
C LEU A 43 -5.06 -6.32 -13.50
N PHE A 44 -3.90 -6.29 -12.84
CA PHE A 44 -2.72 -5.57 -13.31
C PHE A 44 -1.47 -6.40 -13.03
N ASN A 45 -0.53 -6.40 -13.98
CA ASN A 45 0.75 -7.10 -13.83
C ASN A 45 1.87 -6.15 -13.41
N SER A 46 1.70 -4.87 -13.64
CA SER A 46 2.67 -3.84 -13.27
C SER A 46 2.03 -2.46 -13.17
N SER A 47 2.73 -1.52 -12.55
CA SER A 47 2.33 -0.11 -12.50
C SER A 47 2.23 0.53 -13.88
N SER A 48 2.97 0.02 -14.86
CA SER A 48 2.95 0.54 -16.23
C SER A 48 1.62 0.32 -16.96
N GLU A 49 0.80 -0.63 -16.50
CA GLU A 49 -0.55 -0.88 -17.03
C GLU A 49 -1.58 0.10 -16.48
N MET A 50 -1.27 0.76 -15.37
CA MET A 50 -2.13 1.72 -14.69
C MET A 50 -1.80 3.14 -15.18
N LYS A 51 -2.31 3.48 -16.36
CA LYS A 51 -2.11 4.80 -16.92
C LYS A 51 -3.14 5.78 -16.36
N SER A 52 -2.66 6.95 -15.97
CA SER A 52 -3.50 8.11 -15.65
C SER A 52 -3.11 9.24 -16.58
N ASP A 53 -4.09 9.95 -17.09
CA ASP A 53 -3.88 11.18 -17.88
C ASP A 53 -3.50 12.36 -16.98
N TYR A 54 -3.63 12.18 -15.66
CA TYR A 54 -3.25 13.19 -14.69
C TYR A 54 -1.74 13.35 -14.63
N LYS A 55 -1.29 14.58 -14.80
CA LYS A 55 0.12 14.95 -14.61
C LYS A 55 0.29 15.62 -13.25
N GLN A 56 1.11 15.01 -12.41
CA GLN A 56 1.47 15.59 -11.11
C GLN A 56 2.11 16.97 -11.32
N GLY A 57 1.55 17.98 -10.71
CA GLY A 57 2.17 19.31 -10.63
C GLY A 57 3.43 19.29 -9.73
N VAL A 58 4.13 20.43 -9.70
CA VAL A 58 5.30 20.57 -8.80
C VAL A 58 4.82 20.56 -7.36
N VAL A 59 5.36 19.62 -6.59
CA VAL A 59 5.11 19.50 -5.15
C VAL A 59 6.32 20.08 -4.39
N PRO A 60 6.16 21.14 -3.61
CA PRO A 60 7.25 21.68 -2.82
C PRO A 60 7.83 20.64 -1.85
N ASN A 61 9.15 20.59 -1.74
CA ASN A 61 9.84 19.62 -0.91
C ASN A 61 9.51 19.73 0.58
N GLU A 62 9.21 20.94 1.03
CA GLU A 62 8.92 21.28 2.42
C GLU A 62 7.43 21.16 2.76
N SER A 63 6.57 20.97 1.76
CA SER A 63 5.14 20.73 1.99
C SER A 63 4.90 19.40 2.71
N ALA A 64 3.75 19.26 3.36
CA ALA A 64 3.33 18.00 3.98
C ALA A 64 3.40 16.82 2.99
N GLY A 65 2.97 17.03 1.75
CA GLY A 65 3.05 16.04 0.68
C GLY A 65 4.49 15.70 0.30
N GLY A 66 5.35 16.70 0.14
CA GLY A 66 6.76 16.52 -0.17
C GLY A 66 7.50 15.77 0.94
N ASN A 67 7.33 16.18 2.18
CA ASN A 67 7.94 15.53 3.34
C ASN A 67 7.48 14.08 3.49
N TYR A 68 6.16 13.83 3.45
CA TYR A 68 5.66 12.47 3.60
C TYR A 68 6.08 11.55 2.43
N SER A 69 6.16 12.08 1.23
CA SER A 69 6.68 11.31 0.08
C SER A 69 8.13 10.88 0.27
N LYS A 70 8.98 11.72 0.87
CA LYS A 70 10.36 11.36 1.23
C LYS A 70 10.39 10.25 2.28
N ILE A 71 9.54 10.33 3.31
CA ILE A 71 9.42 9.29 4.34
C ILE A 71 9.08 7.95 3.70
N LEU A 72 8.04 7.87 2.87
CA LEU A 72 7.63 6.64 2.20
C LEU A 72 8.75 6.06 1.32
N LYS A 73 9.44 6.90 0.54
CA LYS A 73 10.59 6.46 -0.26
C LYS A 73 11.74 5.92 0.60
N ASN A 74 11.99 6.52 1.77
CA ASN A 74 13.06 6.11 2.66
C ASN A 74 12.78 4.77 3.35
N ILE A 75 11.52 4.40 3.58
CA ILE A 75 11.14 3.11 4.15
C ILE A 75 11.73 1.93 3.35
N PHE A 76 11.80 2.08 2.03
CA PHE A 76 12.35 1.04 1.14
C PHE A 76 13.87 1.13 0.91
N LYS A 77 14.53 2.12 1.52
CA LYS A 77 15.98 2.17 1.58
C LYS A 77 16.53 1.31 2.72
N ASN A 78 17.78 0.93 2.60
CA ASN A 78 18.47 0.21 3.67
C ASN A 78 18.63 1.13 4.90
N ASN A 79 18.45 0.55 6.11
CA ASN A 79 18.69 1.21 7.40
C ASN A 79 17.80 2.43 7.71
N TYR A 80 16.58 2.48 7.20
CA TYR A 80 15.63 3.50 7.62
C TYR A 80 15.16 3.23 9.07
N ASP A 81 15.30 4.20 9.95
CA ASP A 81 15.08 4.08 11.39
C ASP A 81 13.67 4.47 11.86
N PHE A 82 12.83 4.90 10.95
CA PHE A 82 11.45 5.35 11.22
C PHE A 82 11.34 6.55 12.20
N SER A 83 12.42 7.29 12.42
CA SER A 83 12.43 8.43 13.36
C SER A 83 11.47 9.56 12.96
N ASP A 84 11.15 9.66 11.67
CA ASP A 84 10.20 10.65 11.14
C ASP A 84 8.74 10.42 11.59
N TYR A 85 8.41 9.21 12.03
CA TYR A 85 7.07 8.94 12.59
C TYR A 85 6.98 9.37 14.05
N ALA A 86 5.87 10.01 14.41
CA ALA A 86 5.59 10.35 15.79
C ALA A 86 5.52 9.09 16.69
N ARG A 87 5.96 9.22 17.95
CA ARG A 87 5.91 8.09 18.90
C ARG A 87 4.50 7.58 19.17
N ALA A 88 3.51 8.48 19.11
CA ALA A 88 2.10 8.18 19.33
C ALA A 88 1.29 8.09 18.03
N ALA A 89 1.94 7.90 16.90
CA ALA A 89 1.24 7.77 15.62
C ALA A 89 0.31 6.56 15.63
N THR A 90 -0.85 6.68 14.99
CA THR A 90 -1.76 5.57 14.74
C THR A 90 -1.67 5.21 13.26
N ILE A 91 -1.61 3.92 12.98
CA ILE A 91 -1.62 3.39 11.62
C ILE A 91 -2.81 2.46 11.44
N TYR A 92 -3.47 2.56 10.29
CA TYR A 92 -4.50 1.65 9.84
C TYR A 92 -3.97 0.87 8.65
N TRP A 93 -4.04 -0.46 8.69
CA TRP A 93 -3.59 -1.30 7.58
C TRP A 93 -4.58 -2.38 7.20
N PRO A 94 -4.39 -3.05 6.06
CA PRO A 94 -5.34 -4.02 5.54
C PRO A 94 -5.74 -5.09 6.55
N GLY A 95 -7.01 -5.51 6.46
CA GLY A 95 -7.60 -6.51 7.36
C GLY A 95 -8.24 -5.90 8.60
N ASN A 96 -8.57 -4.60 8.59
CA ASN A 96 -9.15 -3.86 9.72
C ASN A 96 -8.24 -3.87 10.97
N LYS A 97 -6.94 -3.80 10.74
CA LYS A 97 -5.95 -3.77 11.82
C LYS A 97 -5.57 -2.34 12.15
N ILE A 98 -5.39 -2.06 13.43
CA ILE A 98 -4.93 -0.77 13.93
C ILE A 98 -3.65 -1.01 14.72
N GLY A 99 -2.64 -0.22 14.45
CA GLY A 99 -1.40 -0.19 15.21
C GLY A 99 -1.21 1.16 15.90
N HIS A 100 -0.52 1.15 17.00
CA HIS A 100 -0.23 2.32 17.81
C HIS A 100 1.27 2.45 18.04
N GLY A 101 1.75 3.65 17.78
CA GLY A 101 3.15 3.96 17.99
C GLY A 101 4.06 3.49 16.85
N ARG A 102 5.32 3.91 16.99
CA ARG A 102 6.34 3.69 15.97
C ARG A 102 6.65 2.20 15.77
N GLU A 103 6.61 1.41 16.83
CA GLU A 103 6.92 -0.04 16.77
C GLU A 103 5.95 -0.80 15.87
N ASP A 104 4.65 -0.51 15.95
CA ASP A 104 3.66 -1.14 15.09
C ASP A 104 3.82 -0.70 13.62
N ILE A 105 4.20 0.55 13.39
CA ILE A 105 4.52 1.06 12.05
C ILE A 105 5.73 0.32 11.46
N ILE A 106 6.78 0.16 12.26
CA ILE A 106 7.98 -0.61 11.88
C ILE A 106 7.61 -2.05 11.55
N LYS A 107 6.81 -2.69 12.41
CA LYS A 107 6.35 -4.06 12.20
C LYS A 107 5.62 -4.22 10.88
N PHE A 108 4.69 -3.33 10.58
CA PHE A 108 3.92 -3.36 9.33
C PHE A 108 4.83 -3.27 8.08
N TRP A 109 5.67 -2.25 8.01
CA TRP A 109 6.51 -2.04 6.85
C TRP A 109 7.60 -3.11 6.69
N ASN A 110 8.15 -3.59 7.80
CA ASN A 110 9.14 -4.67 7.77
C ASN A 110 8.52 -6.02 7.37
N ALA A 111 7.30 -6.32 7.80
CA ALA A 111 6.58 -7.51 7.34
C ALA A 111 6.45 -7.50 5.82
N LEU A 112 6.03 -6.38 5.24
CA LEU A 112 5.91 -6.22 3.79
C LEU A 112 7.27 -6.36 3.08
N LYS A 113 8.31 -5.65 3.56
CA LYS A 113 9.67 -5.72 3.01
C LYS A 113 10.28 -7.13 3.10
N ASN A 114 10.02 -7.82 4.21
CA ASN A 114 10.57 -9.15 4.43
C ASN A 114 9.89 -10.24 3.60
N THR A 115 8.68 -10.01 3.15
CA THR A 115 7.91 -10.95 2.32
C THR A 115 8.37 -10.93 0.86
N LEU A 116 8.91 -9.81 0.41
CA LEU A 116 9.19 -9.55 -1.00
C LEU A 116 10.70 -9.50 -1.30
N SER A 117 11.06 -9.92 -2.49
CA SER A 117 12.34 -9.58 -3.14
C SER A 117 12.10 -8.70 -4.36
N ASP A 118 13.18 -8.12 -4.90
CA ASP A 118 13.18 -7.30 -6.11
C ASP A 118 12.17 -6.13 -6.06
N ILE A 119 12.08 -5.51 -4.89
CA ILE A 119 11.10 -4.47 -4.59
C ILE A 119 11.36 -3.23 -5.48
N LYS A 120 10.30 -2.81 -6.18
CA LYS A 120 10.22 -1.53 -6.87
C LYS A 120 9.09 -0.73 -6.23
N PHE A 121 9.43 0.42 -5.69
CA PHE A 121 8.46 1.34 -5.07
C PHE A 121 8.41 2.64 -5.85
N SER A 122 7.21 3.06 -6.23
CA SER A 122 6.98 4.32 -6.93
C SER A 122 5.86 5.12 -6.26
N ILE A 123 5.99 6.43 -6.30
CA ILE A 123 4.93 7.36 -5.92
C ILE A 123 4.32 7.90 -7.20
N GLU A 124 3.00 7.74 -7.31
CA GLU A 124 2.24 8.10 -8.50
C GLU A 124 1.51 9.43 -8.37
N HIS A 125 1.01 9.72 -7.16
CA HIS A 125 0.29 10.97 -6.91
C HIS A 125 0.53 11.47 -5.50
N ILE A 126 0.66 12.78 -5.36
CA ILE A 126 0.82 13.48 -4.08
C ILE A 126 -0.23 14.56 -3.98
N GLY A 127 -1.21 14.37 -3.10
CA GLY A 127 -2.13 15.40 -2.64
C GLY A 127 -1.69 15.91 -1.27
N TYR A 128 -1.89 17.19 -0.99
CA TYR A 128 -1.66 17.73 0.35
C TYR A 128 -2.55 18.96 0.58
N LEU A 129 -2.81 19.23 1.84
CA LEU A 129 -3.57 20.39 2.28
C LEU A 129 -2.88 20.99 3.51
N GLU A 130 -2.58 22.29 3.41
CA GLU A 130 -2.00 23.10 4.47
C GLU A 130 -2.88 24.34 4.66
N GLU A 131 -3.50 24.43 5.82
CA GLU A 131 -4.36 25.54 6.20
C GLU A 131 -3.81 26.16 7.49
N ALA A 132 -3.96 27.48 7.62
CA ALA A 132 -3.59 28.17 8.86
C ALA A 132 -4.32 27.54 10.05
N ASP A 133 -3.61 27.36 11.15
CA ASP A 133 -4.14 26.84 12.43
C ASP A 133 -4.68 25.40 12.40
N LYS A 134 -4.40 24.63 11.32
CA LYS A 134 -4.75 23.22 11.22
C LYS A 134 -3.53 22.33 11.01
N ASN A 135 -3.62 21.09 11.47
CA ASN A 135 -2.60 20.10 11.17
C ASN A 135 -2.55 19.84 9.66
N PRO A 136 -1.36 19.86 9.05
CA PRO A 136 -1.20 19.57 7.64
C PRO A 136 -1.64 18.13 7.33
N LYS A 137 -2.16 17.92 6.11
CA LYS A 137 -2.59 16.62 5.62
C LYS A 137 -1.88 16.30 4.33
N ALA A 138 -1.55 15.03 4.14
CA ALA A 138 -1.04 14.52 2.88
C ALA A 138 -1.76 13.23 2.50
N SER A 139 -1.94 13.02 1.20
CA SER A 139 -2.46 11.79 0.63
C SER A 139 -1.53 11.35 -0.48
N ILE A 140 -0.90 10.20 -0.33
CA ILE A 140 0.11 9.70 -1.26
C ILE A 140 -0.40 8.40 -1.86
N ARG A 141 -0.61 8.37 -3.18
CA ARG A 141 -0.81 7.13 -3.92
C ARG A 141 0.53 6.56 -4.34
N TRP A 142 0.74 5.28 -4.08
CA TRP A 142 1.98 4.60 -4.38
C TRP A 142 1.73 3.20 -4.93
N PHE A 143 2.71 2.69 -5.65
CA PHE A 143 2.78 1.33 -6.14
C PHE A 143 4.01 0.62 -5.62
N LEU A 144 3.84 -0.67 -5.39
CA LEU A 144 4.92 -1.56 -5.00
C LEU A 144 4.81 -2.84 -5.82
N GLU A 145 5.90 -3.17 -6.48
CA GLU A 145 6.06 -4.42 -7.21
C GLU A 145 7.16 -5.24 -6.54
N GLY A 146 7.01 -6.55 -6.53
CA GLY A 146 8.03 -7.44 -5.99
C GLY A 146 7.67 -8.91 -6.16
N ASN A 147 8.62 -9.79 -5.92
CA ASN A 147 8.38 -11.23 -5.92
C ASN A 147 8.07 -11.71 -4.51
N HIS A 148 6.95 -12.44 -4.33
CA HIS A 148 6.58 -13.05 -3.05
C HIS A 148 7.46 -14.27 -2.77
N SER A 149 8.65 -14.03 -2.24
CA SER A 149 9.76 -14.97 -2.17
C SER A 149 9.99 -15.59 -0.80
N LYS A 150 9.32 -15.11 0.26
CA LYS A 150 9.51 -15.60 1.62
C LYS A 150 8.19 -15.88 2.32
N ASP A 151 8.21 -16.92 3.16
CA ASP A 151 7.10 -17.24 4.06
C ASP A 151 7.07 -16.22 5.21
N THR A 152 5.90 -15.70 5.52
CA THR A 152 5.69 -14.80 6.65
C THR A 152 4.35 -15.10 7.32
N GLU A 153 4.25 -14.76 8.60
CA GLU A 153 3.01 -14.93 9.35
C GLU A 153 1.88 -14.06 8.79
N GLU A 154 2.23 -12.85 8.34
CA GLU A 154 1.27 -11.85 7.87
C GLU A 154 0.72 -12.16 6.47
N TYR A 155 1.56 -12.69 5.58
CA TYR A 155 1.23 -12.87 4.15
C TYR A 155 1.23 -14.35 3.71
N GLY A 156 1.56 -15.27 4.62
CA GLY A 156 1.50 -16.72 4.39
C GLY A 156 2.72 -17.28 3.67
N GLU A 157 2.52 -18.46 3.08
CA GLU A 157 3.57 -19.19 2.35
C GLU A 157 3.91 -18.47 1.03
N LYS A 158 5.20 -18.44 0.69
CA LYS A 158 5.70 -17.84 -0.55
C LYS A 158 5.06 -18.48 -1.77
N SER A 159 4.61 -17.66 -2.68
CA SER A 159 4.05 -18.09 -3.96
C SER A 159 5.06 -18.11 -5.11
N ASN A 160 6.22 -17.46 -4.93
CA ASN A 160 7.22 -17.17 -5.96
C ASN A 160 6.63 -16.43 -7.19
N LYS A 161 5.52 -15.74 -7.00
CA LYS A 161 4.88 -14.93 -8.05
C LYS A 161 5.24 -13.46 -7.87
N ASN A 162 5.31 -12.76 -8.99
CA ASN A 162 5.35 -11.31 -8.96
C ASN A 162 4.00 -10.80 -8.48
N ILE A 163 4.03 -9.87 -7.54
CA ILE A 163 2.84 -9.23 -7.01
C ILE A 163 2.91 -7.73 -7.24
N PHE A 164 1.75 -7.13 -7.34
CA PHE A 164 1.55 -5.71 -7.47
C PHE A 164 0.62 -5.23 -6.38
N ILE A 165 1.03 -4.21 -5.65
CA ILE A 165 0.25 -3.61 -4.57
C ILE A 165 0.11 -2.13 -4.86
N MET A 166 -1.13 -1.64 -4.79
CA MET A 166 -1.43 -0.21 -4.78
C MET A 166 -1.85 0.20 -3.38
N GLY A 167 -1.31 1.31 -2.89
CA GLY A 167 -1.70 1.88 -1.61
C GLY A 167 -1.96 3.37 -1.68
N ILE A 168 -2.76 3.84 -0.73
CA ILE A 168 -2.95 5.27 -0.43
C ILE A 168 -2.71 5.45 1.07
N ASN A 169 -1.82 6.36 1.39
CA ASN A 169 -1.52 6.78 2.76
C ASN A 169 -1.95 8.21 2.97
#